data_9f29f8eb329037b83fe2ff87f75a71fa
#
_entry.id   9f29f8eb329037b83fe2ff87f75a71fa
#
_cell.length_a   1.000
_cell.length_b   1.000
_cell.length_c   1.000
_cell.angle_alpha   90.00
_cell.angle_beta   90.00
_cell.angle_gamma   90.00
#
_symmetry.space_group_name_H-M   'P 1'
#
loop_
_entity.id
_entity.type
_entity.pdbx_description
1 polymer ?
#
loop_
_entity_poly.entity_id
_entity_poly.type
_entity_poly.pdbx_seq_one_letter_code
_entity_poly.pdbx_strand_id
1 'polypeptide(L)'
;MTLLFTHPAAAQHLTPPGHGEQQARYAAVMDALADLTLDRREAPLARDADLLRCQPQSYLDFLRDAAPTEGLHQLDEDTFLSPGTLEAAYRSAGGAVAAVDAVLDGAGANAFVAMRPPGHHALADQPMGFCLFGNAAIAAKYALDVRGLDRVAVLDFDVHHGNGTQALLWNEARVLFASSQQYPHWPGTGAADERGAHDNVINAPLPPESDGAFGRAAWDVILARVAAFRPQLVILSAGFDAHADDPKGELRWQEADFAALTTAICDVARECDAAVVSCLEGGYNLAALGRSVRAHVDALMRAAG
;
A
#
# COMPACT_ATOMS: atom_id res chain seq x y z
N MET A 1 -0.56 16.71 12.64
CA MET A 1 0.85 16.39 12.24
C MET A 1 0.87 15.03 11.55
N THR A 2 1.62 14.89 10.44
CA THR A 2 1.78 13.64 9.68
C THR A 2 3.01 12.89 10.16
N LEU A 3 2.86 11.58 10.40
CA LEU A 3 3.94 10.68 10.79
C LEU A 3 4.58 10.07 9.53
N LEU A 4 5.89 9.85 9.53
CA LEU A 4 6.61 9.14 8.49
C LEU A 4 7.33 7.93 9.10
N PHE A 5 6.88 6.72 8.77
CA PHE A 5 7.58 5.49 9.14
C PHE A 5 8.49 5.03 8.02
N THR A 6 9.78 4.84 8.33
CA THR A 6 10.79 4.41 7.35
C THR A 6 11.96 3.71 8.04
N HIS A 7 12.77 2.98 7.27
CA HIS A 7 14.00 2.37 7.77
C HIS A 7 14.99 2.13 6.61
N PRO A 8 16.32 2.31 6.81
CA PRO A 8 17.34 2.08 5.79
C PRO A 8 17.38 0.65 5.23
N ALA A 9 16.84 -0.34 5.94
CA ALA A 9 16.70 -1.71 5.43
C ALA A 9 15.92 -1.77 4.10
N ALA A 10 15.04 -0.82 3.82
CA ALA A 10 14.35 -0.73 2.52
C ALA A 10 15.33 -0.63 1.33
N ALA A 11 16.52 -0.04 1.53
CA ALA A 11 17.57 0.01 0.51
C ALA A 11 18.40 -1.29 0.43
N GLN A 12 18.26 -2.22 1.38
CA GLN A 12 18.97 -3.49 1.39
C GLN A 12 18.21 -4.62 0.68
N HIS A 13 16.95 -4.40 0.33
CA HIS A 13 16.21 -5.26 -0.57
C HIS A 13 16.71 -5.02 -1.99
N LEU A 14 17.63 -5.89 -2.45
CA LEU A 14 18.24 -5.81 -3.78
C LEU A 14 17.46 -6.66 -4.78
N THR A 15 17.38 -6.15 -6.00
CA THR A 15 16.75 -6.80 -7.14
C THR A 15 17.73 -6.82 -8.32
N PRO A 16 17.48 -7.61 -9.39
CA PRO A 16 18.38 -7.64 -10.56
C PRO A 16 18.57 -6.26 -11.18
N PRO A 17 19.71 -6.00 -11.83
CA PRO A 17 19.94 -4.78 -12.58
C PRO A 17 18.84 -4.53 -13.61
N GLY A 18 18.28 -3.32 -13.64
CA GLY A 18 17.19 -2.94 -14.55
C GLY A 18 15.78 -3.36 -14.07
N HIS A 19 15.67 -3.99 -12.91
CA HIS A 19 14.39 -4.31 -12.32
C HIS A 19 13.59 -3.06 -11.94
N GLY A 20 12.25 -3.07 -12.13
CA GLY A 20 11.41 -1.90 -11.82
C GLY A 20 11.41 -1.57 -10.33
N GLU A 21 11.17 -2.58 -9.49
CA GLU A 21 11.20 -2.46 -8.03
C GLU A 21 12.66 -2.48 -7.55
N GLN A 22 13.38 -1.39 -7.76
CA GLN A 22 14.79 -1.22 -7.44
C GLN A 22 15.02 -0.41 -6.17
N GLN A 23 16.17 -0.60 -5.54
CA GLN A 23 16.53 0.11 -4.30
C GLN A 23 16.51 1.65 -4.45
N ALA A 24 16.76 2.19 -5.66
CA ALA A 24 16.73 3.62 -5.93
C ALA A 24 15.33 4.24 -5.71
N ARG A 25 14.26 3.46 -5.73
CA ARG A 25 12.90 3.92 -5.37
C ARG A 25 12.88 4.49 -3.95
N TYR A 26 13.54 3.81 -3.00
CA TYR A 26 13.62 4.30 -1.62
C TYR A 26 14.34 5.66 -1.54
N ALA A 27 15.47 5.81 -2.22
CA ALA A 27 16.18 7.08 -2.25
C ALA A 27 15.33 8.20 -2.87
N ALA A 28 14.65 7.94 -4.00
CA ALA A 28 13.78 8.91 -4.67
C ALA A 28 12.65 9.41 -3.75
N VAL A 29 12.04 8.50 -2.98
CA VAL A 29 11.01 8.85 -1.99
C VAL A 29 11.59 9.68 -0.85
N MET A 30 12.71 9.25 -0.27
CA MET A 30 13.32 9.94 0.87
C MET A 30 13.83 11.34 0.51
N ASP A 31 14.40 11.48 -0.69
CA ASP A 31 14.89 12.78 -1.22
C ASP A 31 13.70 13.75 -1.44
N ALA A 32 12.59 13.25 -2.00
CA ALA A 32 11.39 14.06 -2.23
C ALA A 32 10.74 14.57 -0.93
N LEU A 33 10.95 13.86 0.18
CA LEU A 33 10.40 14.21 1.49
C LEU A 33 11.43 14.89 2.42
N ALA A 34 12.66 15.15 1.97
CA ALA A 34 13.77 15.54 2.83
C ALA A 34 13.52 16.88 3.57
N ASP A 35 12.91 17.85 2.88
CA ASP A 35 12.63 19.21 3.37
C ASP A 35 11.30 19.34 4.12
N LEU A 36 10.48 18.28 4.15
CA LEU A 36 9.20 18.31 4.86
C LEU A 36 9.36 18.15 6.38
N THR A 37 8.59 18.93 7.12
CA THR A 37 8.48 18.80 8.58
C THR A 37 7.53 17.67 8.93
N LEU A 38 8.08 16.45 9.05
CA LEU A 38 7.37 15.23 9.39
C LEU A 38 7.89 14.67 10.71
N ASP A 39 7.04 14.05 11.51
CA ASP A 39 7.48 13.23 12.65
C ASP A 39 8.02 11.89 12.12
N ARG A 40 9.35 11.83 11.98
CA ARG A 40 10.05 10.69 11.40
C ARG A 40 10.29 9.63 12.45
N ARG A 41 9.78 8.42 12.17
CA ARG A 41 9.86 7.26 13.06
C ARG A 41 10.47 6.08 12.34
N GLU A 42 11.21 5.27 13.09
CA GLU A 42 11.75 4.02 12.60
C GLU A 42 10.61 2.99 12.41
N ALA A 43 10.55 2.35 11.23
CA ALA A 43 9.66 1.24 10.98
C ALA A 43 10.20 -0.01 11.74
N PRO A 44 9.50 -0.51 12.77
CA PRO A 44 9.96 -1.67 13.52
C PRO A 44 9.79 -2.95 12.69
N LEU A 45 10.41 -4.03 13.14
CA LEU A 45 10.14 -5.37 12.62
C LEU A 45 8.71 -5.80 13.04
N ALA A 46 7.93 -6.33 12.11
CA ALA A 46 6.69 -7.00 12.45
C ALA A 46 6.96 -8.23 13.34
N ARG A 47 6.05 -8.52 14.23
CA ARG A 47 6.07 -9.79 14.96
C ARG A 47 5.45 -10.87 14.06
N ASP A 48 5.91 -12.11 14.18
CA ASP A 48 5.29 -13.23 13.48
C ASP A 48 3.76 -13.29 13.72
N ALA A 49 3.33 -13.03 14.96
CA ALA A 49 1.92 -12.99 15.31
C ALA A 49 1.10 -11.98 14.50
N ASP A 50 1.72 -10.91 13.98
CA ASP A 50 1.05 -9.92 13.13
C ASP A 50 0.96 -10.43 11.69
N LEU A 51 2.02 -11.06 11.17
CA LEU A 51 2.05 -11.67 9.84
C LEU A 51 1.09 -12.86 9.73
N LEU A 52 1.02 -13.68 10.78
CA LEU A 52 0.14 -14.86 10.85
C LEU A 52 -1.36 -14.54 10.78
N ARG A 53 -1.75 -13.27 10.82
CA ARG A 53 -3.13 -12.83 10.56
C ARG A 53 -3.52 -13.00 9.08
N CYS A 54 -2.53 -12.98 8.20
CA CYS A 54 -2.73 -13.04 6.75
C CYS A 54 -2.05 -14.24 6.11
N GLN A 55 -0.87 -14.60 6.58
CA GLN A 55 -0.02 -15.62 5.98
C GLN A 55 0.28 -16.74 6.98
N PRO A 56 0.19 -18.04 6.59
CA PRO A 56 0.40 -19.15 7.51
C PRO A 56 1.89 -19.32 7.89
N GLN A 57 2.14 -20.01 8.99
CA GLN A 57 3.50 -20.28 9.48
C GLN A 57 4.37 -20.96 8.42
N SER A 58 3.80 -21.88 7.64
CA SER A 58 4.52 -22.57 6.55
C SER A 58 5.06 -21.63 5.49
N TYR A 59 4.35 -20.51 5.22
CA TYR A 59 4.82 -19.49 4.29
C TYR A 59 5.96 -18.65 4.89
N LEU A 60 5.86 -18.29 6.17
CA LEU A 60 6.94 -17.60 6.86
C LEU A 60 8.22 -18.45 6.89
N ASP A 61 8.07 -19.74 7.17
CA ASP A 61 9.17 -20.69 7.18
C ASP A 61 9.77 -20.86 5.78
N PHE A 62 8.91 -20.98 4.75
CA PHE A 62 9.36 -21.02 3.35
C PHE A 62 10.22 -19.79 2.98
N LEU A 63 9.78 -18.58 3.32
CA LEU A 63 10.54 -17.36 3.01
C LEU A 63 11.87 -17.31 3.76
N ARG A 64 11.92 -17.79 5.02
CA ARG A 64 13.14 -17.86 5.80
C ARG A 64 14.15 -18.86 5.23
N ASP A 65 13.66 -20.02 4.83
CA ASP A 65 14.50 -21.07 4.24
C ASP A 65 15.01 -20.68 2.85
N ALA A 66 14.20 -19.92 2.08
CA ALA A 66 14.54 -19.43 0.75
C ALA A 66 15.48 -18.22 0.77
N ALA A 67 15.66 -17.54 1.92
CA ALA A 67 16.46 -16.32 2.00
C ALA A 67 17.95 -16.62 1.76
N PRO A 68 18.58 -16.01 0.73
CA PRO A 68 19.97 -16.28 0.41
C PRO A 68 20.90 -15.56 1.40
N THR A 69 22.07 -16.14 1.66
CA THR A 69 23.16 -15.48 2.40
C THR A 69 24.02 -14.60 1.51
N GLU A 70 23.96 -14.81 0.18
CA GLU A 70 24.64 -14.02 -0.85
C GLU A 70 23.86 -14.09 -2.16
N GLY A 71 24.01 -13.08 -3.01
CA GLY A 71 23.37 -13.03 -4.33
C GLY A 71 21.86 -12.81 -4.26
N LEU A 72 21.16 -13.35 -5.24
CA LEU A 72 19.71 -13.24 -5.38
C LEU A 72 19.09 -14.63 -5.51
N HIS A 73 17.92 -14.82 -4.90
CA HIS A 73 17.07 -15.98 -5.08
C HIS A 73 15.74 -15.53 -5.70
N GLN A 74 15.37 -16.13 -6.83
CA GLN A 74 14.14 -15.81 -7.53
C GLN A 74 12.99 -16.69 -7.01
N LEU A 75 11.89 -16.07 -6.59
CA LEU A 75 10.71 -16.76 -6.06
C LEU A 75 9.64 -17.03 -7.12
N ASP A 76 9.45 -16.06 -8.02
CA ASP A 76 8.56 -16.17 -9.19
C ASP A 76 9.16 -15.39 -10.38
N GLU A 77 8.33 -15.04 -11.40
CA GLU A 77 8.82 -14.38 -12.62
C GLU A 77 9.55 -13.08 -12.34
N ASP A 78 9.17 -12.34 -11.29
CA ASP A 78 9.68 -10.98 -11.01
C ASP A 78 9.89 -10.65 -9.52
N THR A 79 9.71 -11.62 -8.62
CA THR A 79 9.90 -11.43 -7.18
C THR A 79 11.19 -12.11 -6.72
N PHE A 80 12.05 -11.33 -6.04
CA PHE A 80 13.39 -11.77 -5.66
C PHE A 80 13.66 -11.59 -4.17
N LEU A 81 14.47 -12.48 -3.60
CA LEU A 81 15.11 -12.32 -2.30
C LEU A 81 16.59 -11.99 -2.46
N SER A 82 17.08 -11.08 -1.63
CA SER A 82 18.50 -10.81 -1.35
C SER A 82 18.74 -10.98 0.15
N PRO A 83 19.98 -10.99 0.63
CA PRO A 83 20.26 -11.14 2.07
C PRO A 83 19.52 -10.15 2.98
N GLY A 84 19.26 -8.91 2.51
CA GLY A 84 18.52 -7.87 3.26
C GLY A 84 17.01 -7.87 3.08
N THR A 85 16.46 -8.71 2.19
CA THR A 85 15.05 -8.64 1.82
C THR A 85 14.10 -8.96 2.96
N LEU A 86 14.38 -10.01 3.74
CA LEU A 86 13.49 -10.38 4.84
C LEU A 86 13.41 -9.28 5.90
N GLU A 87 14.53 -8.67 6.30
CA GLU A 87 14.49 -7.54 7.23
C GLU A 87 13.64 -6.40 6.67
N ALA A 88 13.83 -6.04 5.39
CA ALA A 88 13.07 -4.99 4.75
C ALA A 88 11.56 -5.31 4.71
N ALA A 89 11.19 -6.56 4.38
CA ALA A 89 9.80 -7.00 4.33
C ALA A 89 9.13 -7.00 5.72
N TYR A 90 9.83 -7.52 6.74
CA TYR A 90 9.35 -7.47 8.13
C TYR A 90 9.17 -6.03 8.62
N ARG A 91 10.03 -5.10 8.21
CA ARG A 91 9.91 -3.69 8.55
C ARG A 91 8.82 -2.98 7.74
N SER A 92 8.55 -3.41 6.50
CA SER A 92 7.44 -2.89 5.70
C SER A 92 6.10 -3.19 6.38
N ALA A 93 5.87 -4.46 6.75
CA ALA A 93 4.68 -4.87 7.48
C ALA A 93 4.64 -4.27 8.90
N GLY A 94 5.78 -4.26 9.62
CA GLY A 94 5.88 -3.71 10.97
C GLY A 94 5.67 -2.21 11.03
N GLY A 95 6.14 -1.48 10.01
CA GLY A 95 5.87 -0.05 9.84
C GLY A 95 4.39 0.24 9.66
N ALA A 96 3.67 -0.59 8.87
CA ALA A 96 2.23 -0.46 8.68
C ALA A 96 1.45 -0.70 9.99
N VAL A 97 1.82 -1.73 10.76
CA VAL A 97 1.24 -2.01 12.08
C VAL A 97 1.53 -0.88 13.08
N ALA A 98 2.78 -0.41 13.15
CA ALA A 98 3.15 0.68 14.05
C ALA A 98 2.50 2.03 13.68
N ALA A 99 2.25 2.25 12.40
CA ALA A 99 1.50 3.42 11.93
C ALA A 99 0.05 3.37 12.41
N VAL A 100 -0.60 2.19 12.37
CA VAL A 100 -1.95 1.99 12.95
C VAL A 100 -1.96 2.32 14.44
N ASP A 101 -1.01 1.79 15.22
CA ASP A 101 -0.91 2.10 16.65
C ASP A 101 -0.78 3.60 16.88
N ALA A 102 0.15 4.23 16.16
CA ALA A 102 0.48 5.63 16.38
C ALA A 102 -0.70 6.59 16.07
N VAL A 103 -1.46 6.34 15.00
CA VAL A 103 -2.62 7.18 14.66
C VAL A 103 -3.78 6.94 15.61
N LEU A 104 -4.02 5.70 16.03
CA LEU A 104 -5.09 5.36 16.98
C LEU A 104 -4.78 5.82 18.41
N ASP A 105 -3.50 5.95 18.77
CA ASP A 105 -3.06 6.52 20.05
C ASP A 105 -3.00 8.06 20.03
N GLY A 106 -3.37 8.68 18.89
CA GLY A 106 -3.41 10.14 18.76
C GLY A 106 -2.03 10.80 18.63
N ALA A 107 -0.97 10.03 18.31
CA ALA A 107 0.37 10.57 18.12
C ALA A 107 0.51 11.39 16.83
N GLY A 108 -0.39 11.21 15.87
CA GLY A 108 -0.52 11.98 14.64
C GLY A 108 -1.90 11.81 14.02
N ALA A 109 -2.31 12.72 13.17
CA ALA A 109 -3.61 12.64 12.49
C ALA A 109 -3.62 11.61 11.37
N ASN A 110 -2.46 11.38 10.76
CA ASN A 110 -2.24 10.38 9.71
C ASN A 110 -0.78 9.95 9.67
N ALA A 111 -0.50 8.88 8.91
CA ALA A 111 0.85 8.35 8.75
C ALA A 111 1.12 7.92 7.30
N PHE A 112 2.36 8.08 6.85
CA PHE A 112 2.88 7.50 5.62
C PHE A 112 4.00 6.50 5.95
N VAL A 113 3.93 5.29 5.41
CA VAL A 113 4.91 4.22 5.57
C VAL A 113 5.73 4.12 4.28
N ALA A 114 6.91 4.75 4.29
CA ALA A 114 7.83 4.79 3.15
C ALA A 114 8.80 3.61 3.23
N MET A 115 8.30 2.41 2.95
CA MET A 115 9.08 1.17 3.00
C MET A 115 9.00 0.41 1.68
N ARG A 116 9.92 -0.52 1.49
CA ARG A 116 10.01 -1.55 0.45
C ARG A 116 10.37 -2.87 1.13
N PRO A 117 9.94 -4.02 0.57
CA PRO A 117 9.11 -4.23 -0.62
C PRO A 117 7.65 -3.81 -0.41
N PRO A 118 6.87 -3.65 -1.52
CA PRO A 118 5.43 -3.41 -1.49
C PRO A 118 4.67 -4.65 -0.97
N GLY A 119 3.33 -4.58 -0.89
CA GLY A 119 2.57 -5.65 -0.25
C GLY A 119 1.27 -6.08 -0.93
N HIS A 120 0.66 -5.28 -1.77
CA HIS A 120 -0.72 -5.49 -2.20
C HIS A 120 -0.97 -6.71 -3.11
N HIS A 121 0.08 -7.31 -3.67
CA HIS A 121 -0.02 -8.53 -4.48
C HIS A 121 0.24 -9.83 -3.69
N ALA A 122 0.84 -9.78 -2.49
CA ALA A 122 1.18 -10.98 -1.73
C ALA A 122 -0.09 -11.76 -1.33
N LEU A 123 -0.14 -13.03 -1.72
CA LEU A 123 -1.21 -13.95 -1.34
C LEU A 123 -0.93 -14.56 0.06
N ALA A 124 -1.82 -15.42 0.51
CA ALA A 124 -1.65 -16.06 1.82
C ALA A 124 -0.38 -16.95 1.87
N ASP A 125 -0.08 -17.67 0.80
CA ASP A 125 0.98 -18.65 0.73
C ASP A 125 1.87 -18.51 -0.51
N GLN A 126 1.80 -17.37 -1.20
CA GLN A 126 2.56 -17.11 -2.42
C GLN A 126 3.03 -15.66 -2.48
N PRO A 127 4.34 -15.40 -2.65
CA PRO A 127 4.84 -14.09 -3.04
C PRO A 127 4.47 -13.81 -4.49
N MET A 128 4.22 -12.55 -4.84
CA MET A 128 3.82 -12.18 -6.18
C MET A 128 4.04 -10.68 -6.41
N GLY A 129 4.41 -10.29 -7.65
CA GLY A 129 4.45 -8.88 -8.03
C GLY A 129 5.32 -8.03 -7.10
N PHE A 130 6.53 -8.49 -6.80
CA PHE A 130 7.48 -7.87 -5.88
C PHE A 130 7.09 -7.94 -4.39
N CYS A 131 5.88 -8.42 -4.06
CA CYS A 131 5.32 -8.41 -2.71
C CYS A 131 5.59 -9.73 -1.98
N LEU A 132 5.99 -9.63 -0.71
CA LEU A 132 6.24 -10.78 0.18
C LEU A 132 5.16 -10.91 1.24
N PHE A 133 4.80 -9.81 1.90
CA PHE A 133 3.76 -9.77 2.92
C PHE A 133 2.66 -8.79 2.52
N GLY A 134 1.41 -9.11 2.83
CA GLY A 134 0.26 -8.25 2.55
C GLY A 134 0.16 -7.08 3.54
N ASN A 135 1.06 -6.10 3.44
CA ASN A 135 1.28 -5.05 4.43
C ASN A 135 -0.02 -4.34 4.86
N ALA A 136 -0.83 -3.88 3.91
CA ALA A 136 -2.10 -3.20 4.18
C ALA A 136 -3.14 -4.16 4.80
N ALA A 137 -3.23 -5.41 4.32
CA ALA A 137 -4.15 -6.41 4.85
C ALA A 137 -3.77 -6.83 6.29
N ILE A 138 -2.46 -6.99 6.58
CA ILE A 138 -1.94 -7.27 7.92
C ILE A 138 -2.30 -6.13 8.87
N ALA A 139 -2.07 -4.88 8.46
CA ALA A 139 -2.40 -3.70 9.26
C ALA A 139 -3.91 -3.60 9.51
N ALA A 140 -4.76 -3.92 8.51
CA ALA A 140 -6.20 -3.93 8.67
C ALA A 140 -6.66 -4.99 9.68
N LYS A 141 -6.19 -6.23 9.55
CA LYS A 141 -6.53 -7.29 10.51
C LYS A 141 -5.97 -7.03 11.91
N TYR A 142 -4.78 -6.41 12.01
CA TYR A 142 -4.25 -5.95 13.29
C TYR A 142 -5.18 -4.91 13.94
N ALA A 143 -5.63 -3.92 13.18
CA ALA A 143 -6.54 -2.89 13.68
C ALA A 143 -7.85 -3.49 14.21
N LEU A 144 -8.40 -4.49 13.51
CA LEU A 144 -9.62 -5.19 13.95
C LEU A 144 -9.39 -6.06 15.19
N ASP A 145 -8.36 -6.91 15.17
CA ASP A 145 -8.22 -8.00 16.14
C ASP A 145 -7.47 -7.59 17.40
N VAL A 146 -6.56 -6.58 17.31
CA VAL A 146 -5.75 -6.12 18.44
C VAL A 146 -6.22 -4.78 18.96
N ARG A 147 -6.54 -3.84 18.06
CA ARG A 147 -7.03 -2.52 18.48
C ARG A 147 -8.54 -2.48 18.69
N GLY A 148 -9.25 -3.56 18.33
CA GLY A 148 -10.67 -3.73 18.58
C GLY A 148 -11.58 -2.84 17.72
N LEU A 149 -11.12 -2.46 16.52
CA LEU A 149 -11.97 -1.73 15.59
C LEU A 149 -13.04 -2.65 14.98
N ASP A 150 -14.19 -2.09 14.67
CA ASP A 150 -15.30 -2.80 14.03
C ASP A 150 -15.29 -2.69 12.50
N ARG A 151 -14.74 -1.60 11.97
CA ARG A 151 -14.74 -1.32 10.52
C ARG A 151 -13.46 -0.63 10.08
N VAL A 152 -12.80 -1.22 9.08
CA VAL A 152 -11.60 -0.69 8.43
C VAL A 152 -11.83 -0.62 6.92
N ALA A 153 -11.48 0.48 6.27
CA ALA A 153 -11.43 0.54 4.82
C ALA A 153 -9.98 0.39 4.34
N VAL A 154 -9.75 -0.44 3.33
CA VAL A 154 -8.47 -0.54 2.61
C VAL A 154 -8.70 -0.07 1.19
N LEU A 155 -8.03 1.00 0.78
CA LEU A 155 -8.21 1.68 -0.49
C LEU A 155 -6.92 1.64 -1.30
N ASP A 156 -6.98 1.10 -2.50
CA ASP A 156 -5.83 0.84 -3.35
C ASP A 156 -5.94 1.64 -4.66
N PHE A 157 -4.98 2.52 -4.92
CA PHE A 157 -4.91 3.30 -6.15
C PHE A 157 -3.65 3.06 -6.97
N ASP A 158 -2.94 1.97 -6.69
CA ASP A 158 -1.91 1.44 -7.59
C ASP A 158 -2.52 1.16 -8.97
N VAL A 159 -1.70 1.24 -10.04
CA VAL A 159 -2.19 0.94 -11.40
C VAL A 159 -2.56 -0.53 -11.57
N HIS A 160 -1.96 -1.40 -10.76
CA HIS A 160 -2.25 -2.83 -10.72
C HIS A 160 -3.35 -3.14 -9.70
N HIS A 161 -4.14 -4.16 -9.98
CA HIS A 161 -5.11 -4.64 -9.01
C HIS A 161 -4.42 -5.24 -7.77
N GLY A 162 -4.81 -4.79 -6.58
CA GLY A 162 -4.35 -5.33 -5.29
C GLY A 162 -4.92 -6.72 -5.00
N ASN A 163 -4.63 -7.69 -5.87
CA ASN A 163 -5.19 -9.04 -5.83
C ASN A 163 -4.88 -9.79 -4.53
N GLY A 164 -3.71 -9.56 -3.95
CA GLY A 164 -3.32 -10.15 -2.67
C GLY A 164 -4.15 -9.58 -1.53
N THR A 165 -4.28 -8.25 -1.46
CA THR A 165 -5.12 -7.59 -0.47
C THR A 165 -6.57 -8.05 -0.58
N GLN A 166 -7.13 -8.10 -1.80
CA GLN A 166 -8.47 -8.62 -2.05
C GLN A 166 -8.64 -10.05 -1.54
N ALA A 167 -7.71 -10.95 -1.90
CA ALA A 167 -7.76 -12.35 -1.49
C ALA A 167 -7.68 -12.53 0.02
N LEU A 168 -6.78 -11.80 0.69
CA LEU A 168 -6.58 -11.87 2.14
C LEU A 168 -7.77 -11.33 2.94
N LEU A 169 -8.55 -10.40 2.34
CA LEU A 169 -9.68 -9.73 2.99
C LEU A 169 -11.05 -10.19 2.45
N TRP A 170 -11.09 -11.13 1.51
CA TRP A 170 -12.30 -11.61 0.82
C TRP A 170 -13.43 -12.00 1.78
N ASN A 171 -13.09 -12.69 2.86
CA ASN A 171 -14.04 -13.20 3.86
C ASN A 171 -14.15 -12.34 5.12
N GLU A 172 -13.57 -11.13 5.15
CA GLU A 172 -13.57 -10.28 6.34
C GLU A 172 -14.69 -9.21 6.25
N ALA A 173 -15.84 -9.48 6.85
CA ALA A 173 -17.01 -8.61 6.81
C ALA A 173 -16.78 -7.21 7.43
N ARG A 174 -15.76 -7.09 8.30
CA ARG A 174 -15.42 -5.81 8.98
C ARG A 174 -14.50 -4.93 8.14
N VAL A 175 -14.08 -5.39 6.93
CA VAL A 175 -13.26 -4.61 6.01
C VAL A 175 -14.03 -4.31 4.74
N LEU A 176 -13.95 -3.07 4.28
CA LEU A 176 -14.27 -2.68 2.92
C LEU A 176 -12.96 -2.53 2.15
N PHE A 177 -12.74 -3.36 1.14
CA PHE A 177 -11.63 -3.21 0.18
C PHE A 177 -12.14 -2.52 -1.08
N ALA A 178 -11.42 -1.52 -1.57
CA ALA A 178 -11.70 -0.89 -2.86
C ALA A 178 -10.41 -0.63 -3.63
N SER A 179 -10.40 -0.97 -4.91
CA SER A 179 -9.27 -0.77 -5.81
C SER A 179 -9.70 -0.10 -7.10
N SER A 180 -8.93 0.88 -7.56
CA SER A 180 -8.97 1.35 -8.94
C SER A 180 -7.71 0.88 -9.65
N GLN A 181 -7.84 0.17 -10.76
CA GLN A 181 -6.70 -0.40 -11.48
C GLN A 181 -6.92 -0.28 -12.98
N GLN A 182 -5.83 -0.26 -13.74
CA GLN A 182 -5.92 -0.43 -15.19
C GLN A 182 -6.49 -1.82 -15.52
N TYR A 183 -7.43 -1.90 -16.47
CA TYR A 183 -8.00 -3.16 -16.91
C TYR A 183 -8.40 -3.10 -18.40
N PRO A 184 -8.05 -4.12 -19.22
CA PRO A 184 -7.25 -5.29 -18.86
C PRO A 184 -5.78 -4.96 -18.62
N HIS A 185 -5.19 -5.50 -17.57
CA HIS A 185 -3.77 -5.35 -17.22
C HIS A 185 -3.35 -6.51 -16.30
N TRP A 186 -2.03 -6.71 -16.11
CA TRP A 186 -1.54 -7.63 -15.10
C TRP A 186 -2.04 -7.21 -13.70
N PRO A 187 -2.41 -8.10 -12.79
CA PRO A 187 -2.37 -9.56 -12.85
C PRO A 187 -3.59 -10.24 -13.51
N GLY A 188 -4.47 -9.52 -14.17
CA GLY A 188 -5.64 -10.08 -14.88
C GLY A 188 -6.85 -10.35 -13.99
N THR A 189 -6.86 -9.82 -12.77
CA THR A 189 -7.94 -9.89 -11.78
C THR A 189 -8.54 -8.51 -11.52
N GLY A 190 -9.53 -8.39 -10.64
CA GLY A 190 -10.15 -7.11 -10.30
C GLY A 190 -11.31 -6.74 -11.23
N ALA A 191 -12.07 -7.72 -11.68
CA ALA A 191 -13.28 -7.47 -12.45
C ALA A 191 -14.33 -6.76 -11.58
N ALA A 192 -15.14 -5.89 -12.18
CA ALA A 192 -16.12 -5.08 -11.46
C ALA A 192 -17.22 -5.88 -10.75
N ASP A 193 -17.40 -7.14 -11.13
CA ASP A 193 -18.37 -8.05 -10.53
C ASP A 193 -17.80 -8.90 -9.38
N GLU A 194 -16.50 -8.81 -9.09
CA GLU A 194 -15.90 -9.40 -7.90
C GLU A 194 -16.27 -8.57 -6.68
N ARG A 195 -17.05 -9.16 -5.77
CA ARG A 195 -17.69 -8.42 -4.66
C ARG A 195 -17.26 -8.85 -3.26
N GLY A 196 -16.44 -9.89 -3.14
CA GLY A 196 -16.13 -10.48 -1.82
C GLY A 196 -17.32 -11.27 -1.24
N ALA A 197 -17.05 -11.99 -0.16
CA ALA A 197 -18.07 -12.85 0.48
C ALA A 197 -19.18 -12.05 1.19
N HIS A 198 -18.97 -10.76 1.45
CA HIS A 198 -19.87 -9.89 2.21
C HIS A 198 -20.24 -8.61 1.47
N ASP A 199 -20.15 -8.56 0.13
CA ASP A 199 -20.26 -7.32 -0.69
C ASP A 199 -19.25 -6.26 -0.21
N ASN A 200 -18.11 -6.72 0.23
CA ASN A 200 -17.05 -5.93 0.87
C ASN A 200 -15.88 -5.63 -0.04
N VAL A 201 -15.97 -5.96 -1.33
CA VAL A 201 -14.98 -5.67 -2.37
C VAL A 201 -15.60 -4.76 -3.43
N ILE A 202 -14.84 -3.75 -3.85
CA ILE A 202 -15.20 -2.83 -4.94
C ILE A 202 -14.01 -2.71 -5.87
N ASN A 203 -14.15 -3.18 -7.10
CA ASN A 203 -13.18 -2.97 -8.15
C ASN A 203 -13.69 -1.94 -9.16
N ALA A 204 -12.87 -0.95 -9.45
CA ALA A 204 -13.12 0.09 -10.45
C ALA A 204 -12.09 -0.03 -11.59
N PRO A 205 -12.34 -0.91 -12.59
CA PRO A 205 -11.45 -1.08 -13.72
C PRO A 205 -11.42 0.20 -14.57
N LEU A 206 -10.22 0.71 -14.83
CA LEU A 206 -9.97 1.89 -15.65
C LEU A 206 -9.39 1.44 -16.99
N PRO A 207 -9.96 1.85 -18.13
CA PRO A 207 -9.37 1.60 -19.43
C PRO A 207 -7.95 2.19 -19.54
N PRO A 208 -7.04 1.59 -20.34
CA PRO A 208 -5.79 2.22 -20.70
C PRO A 208 -6.00 3.68 -21.15
N GLU A 209 -5.00 4.54 -20.99
CA GLU A 209 -5.04 5.96 -21.33
C GLU A 209 -6.04 6.82 -20.51
N SER A 210 -6.71 6.25 -19.49
CA SER A 210 -7.60 7.03 -18.61
C SER A 210 -6.81 8.08 -17.85
N ASP A 211 -7.26 9.33 -17.93
CA ASP A 211 -6.67 10.46 -17.22
C ASP A 211 -7.18 10.56 -15.76
N GLY A 212 -6.64 11.51 -15.01
CA GLY A 212 -7.04 11.73 -13.63
C GLY A 212 -8.51 12.15 -13.47
N ALA A 213 -9.14 12.77 -14.48
CA ALA A 213 -10.55 13.12 -14.41
C ALA A 213 -11.43 11.87 -14.44
N PHE A 214 -11.09 10.91 -15.33
CA PHE A 214 -11.76 9.62 -15.37
C PHE A 214 -11.57 8.84 -14.08
N GLY A 215 -10.33 8.80 -13.57
CA GLY A 215 -10.02 8.17 -12.28
C GLY A 215 -10.82 8.77 -11.13
N ARG A 216 -10.88 10.10 -11.02
CA ARG A 216 -11.67 10.79 -9.98
C ARG A 216 -13.15 10.43 -10.03
N ALA A 217 -13.76 10.36 -11.22
CA ALA A 217 -15.16 9.96 -11.35
C ALA A 217 -15.43 8.54 -10.82
N ALA A 218 -14.49 7.60 -11.02
CA ALA A 218 -14.57 6.27 -10.43
C ALA A 218 -14.43 6.32 -8.89
N TRP A 219 -13.50 7.14 -8.39
CA TRP A 219 -13.29 7.33 -6.96
C TRP A 219 -14.44 8.02 -6.24
N ASP A 220 -15.21 8.90 -6.90
CA ASP A 220 -16.44 9.49 -6.33
C ASP A 220 -17.43 8.39 -5.93
N VAL A 221 -17.57 7.34 -6.75
CA VAL A 221 -18.44 6.18 -6.44
C VAL A 221 -17.87 5.35 -5.29
N ILE A 222 -16.56 5.09 -5.28
CA ILE A 222 -15.88 4.37 -4.19
C ILE A 222 -16.05 5.13 -2.87
N LEU A 223 -15.76 6.43 -2.86
CA LEU A 223 -15.79 7.25 -1.65
C LEU A 223 -17.21 7.36 -1.06
N ALA A 224 -18.26 7.39 -1.89
CA ALA A 224 -19.63 7.31 -1.42
C ALA A 224 -19.91 5.98 -0.65
N ARG A 225 -19.34 4.86 -1.10
CA ARG A 225 -19.45 3.56 -0.41
C ARG A 225 -18.62 3.55 0.87
N VAL A 226 -17.43 4.17 0.87
CA VAL A 226 -16.60 4.33 2.09
C VAL A 226 -17.33 5.15 3.14
N ALA A 227 -17.92 6.29 2.75
CA ALA A 227 -18.72 7.13 3.65
C ALA A 227 -19.92 6.37 4.25
N ALA A 228 -20.63 5.56 3.43
CA ALA A 228 -21.73 4.73 3.90
C ALA A 228 -21.27 3.61 4.84
N PHE A 229 -20.10 3.03 4.61
CA PHE A 229 -19.50 1.99 5.46
C PHE A 229 -19.05 2.54 6.81
N ARG A 230 -18.72 3.85 6.91
CA ARG A 230 -18.26 4.55 8.12
C ARG A 230 -17.09 3.84 8.80
N PRO A 231 -15.93 3.71 8.14
CA PRO A 231 -14.76 3.10 8.75
C PRO A 231 -14.26 3.92 9.95
N GLN A 232 -13.55 3.28 10.86
CA GLN A 232 -12.84 3.90 11.98
C GLN A 232 -11.35 4.10 11.66
N LEU A 233 -10.89 3.44 10.60
CA LEU A 233 -9.54 3.55 10.05
C LEU A 233 -9.60 3.38 8.53
N VAL A 234 -8.87 4.21 7.79
CA VAL A 234 -8.63 4.07 6.36
C VAL A 234 -7.15 3.74 6.14
N ILE A 235 -6.88 2.64 5.46
CA ILE A 235 -5.53 2.24 5.05
C ILE A 235 -5.44 2.41 3.55
N LEU A 236 -4.38 3.05 3.06
CA LEU A 236 -4.11 3.25 1.64
C LEU A 236 -2.99 2.34 1.19
N SER A 237 -3.23 1.54 0.15
CA SER A 237 -2.18 1.02 -0.71
C SER A 237 -1.90 2.08 -1.76
N ALA A 238 -0.80 2.81 -1.55
CA ALA A 238 -0.47 4.02 -2.31
C ALA A 238 0.60 3.70 -3.37
N GLY A 239 0.16 3.27 -4.55
CA GLY A 239 0.99 3.16 -5.74
C GLY A 239 0.97 4.44 -6.57
N PHE A 240 2.09 4.74 -7.21
CA PHE A 240 2.25 5.94 -8.02
C PHE A 240 2.57 5.63 -9.49
N ASP A 241 2.37 4.38 -9.88
CA ASP A 241 2.57 3.84 -11.23
C ASP A 241 1.38 4.09 -12.18
N ALA A 242 0.26 4.65 -11.69
CA ALA A 242 -0.76 5.26 -12.53
C ALA A 242 -0.29 6.58 -13.20
N HIS A 243 0.91 7.09 -12.86
CA HIS A 243 1.47 8.30 -13.44
C HIS A 243 1.77 8.12 -14.93
N ALA A 244 1.50 9.15 -15.75
CA ALA A 244 1.68 9.12 -17.20
C ALA A 244 3.11 8.82 -17.67
N ASP A 245 4.11 9.07 -16.83
CA ASP A 245 5.53 8.78 -17.12
C ASP A 245 5.96 7.39 -16.62
N ASP A 246 5.08 6.61 -15.98
CA ASP A 246 5.48 5.32 -15.42
C ASP A 246 5.55 4.23 -16.50
N PRO A 247 6.59 3.37 -16.49
CA PRO A 247 6.76 2.34 -17.51
C PRO A 247 5.91 1.09 -17.29
N LYS A 248 5.18 0.98 -16.16
CA LYS A 248 4.45 -0.23 -15.78
C LYS A 248 2.93 -0.12 -15.96
N GLY A 249 2.43 1.07 -16.29
CA GLY A 249 1.02 1.33 -16.57
C GLY A 249 0.84 2.23 -17.79
N GLU A 250 -0.39 2.32 -18.27
CA GLU A 250 -0.77 3.16 -19.39
C GLU A 250 -1.78 4.24 -18.98
N LEU A 251 -2.04 4.40 -17.68
CA LEU A 251 -2.87 5.50 -17.18
C LEU A 251 -2.14 6.84 -17.35
N ARG A 252 -2.89 7.94 -17.34
CA ARG A 252 -2.36 9.28 -17.63
C ARG A 252 -2.49 10.23 -16.44
N TRP A 253 -2.37 9.70 -15.23
CA TRP A 253 -2.44 10.54 -14.03
C TRP A 253 -1.20 11.41 -13.87
N GLN A 254 -1.38 12.53 -13.18
CA GLN A 254 -0.33 13.48 -12.83
C GLN A 254 -0.25 13.63 -11.31
N GLU A 255 0.77 14.30 -10.80
CA GLU A 255 0.95 14.54 -9.36
C GLU A 255 -0.28 15.21 -8.72
N ALA A 256 -0.93 16.11 -9.47
CA ALA A 256 -2.14 16.79 -9.02
C ALA A 256 -3.33 15.84 -8.82
N ASP A 257 -3.39 14.74 -9.57
CA ASP A 257 -4.45 13.74 -9.46
C ASP A 257 -4.30 12.92 -8.19
N PHE A 258 -3.07 12.49 -7.86
CA PHE A 258 -2.76 11.83 -6.58
C PHE A 258 -3.05 12.74 -5.39
N ALA A 259 -2.67 14.02 -5.46
CA ALA A 259 -2.97 14.99 -4.41
C ALA A 259 -4.47 15.21 -4.21
N ALA A 260 -5.23 15.33 -5.31
CA ALA A 260 -6.68 15.51 -5.27
C ALA A 260 -7.39 14.27 -4.70
N LEU A 261 -6.98 13.07 -5.12
CA LEU A 261 -7.52 11.82 -4.59
C LEU A 261 -7.22 11.67 -3.10
N THR A 262 -5.98 11.91 -2.69
CA THR A 262 -5.57 11.86 -1.27
C THR A 262 -6.40 12.82 -0.42
N THR A 263 -6.64 14.03 -0.93
CA THR A 263 -7.47 15.02 -0.24
C THR A 263 -8.90 14.51 -0.08
N ALA A 264 -9.52 14.00 -1.15
CA ALA A 264 -10.89 13.47 -1.12
C ALA A 264 -11.02 12.27 -0.14
N ILE A 265 -10.03 11.37 -0.11
CA ILE A 265 -10.00 10.26 0.85
C ILE A 265 -9.91 10.78 2.29
N CYS A 266 -9.03 11.75 2.56
CA CYS A 266 -8.89 12.36 3.89
C CYS A 266 -10.17 13.10 4.32
N ASP A 267 -10.87 13.72 3.39
CA ASP A 267 -12.14 14.40 3.68
C ASP A 267 -13.21 13.41 4.11
N VAL A 268 -13.36 12.29 3.39
CA VAL A 268 -14.29 11.21 3.78
C VAL A 268 -13.86 10.54 5.09
N ALA A 269 -12.56 10.32 5.30
CA ALA A 269 -12.06 9.78 6.58
C ALA A 269 -12.43 10.70 7.75
N ARG A 270 -12.26 12.02 7.60
CA ARG A 270 -12.64 13.02 8.60
C ARG A 270 -14.14 13.04 8.88
N GLU A 271 -14.99 12.92 7.86
CA GLU A 271 -16.44 12.79 8.02
C GLU A 271 -16.85 11.53 8.81
N CYS A 272 -16.01 10.51 8.79
CA CYS A 272 -16.20 9.24 9.52
C CYS A 272 -15.52 9.21 10.90
N ASP A 273 -14.79 10.25 11.30
CA ASP A 273 -13.88 10.27 12.46
C ASP A 273 -12.80 9.18 12.35
N ALA A 274 -12.36 8.84 11.15
CA ALA A 274 -11.38 7.80 10.88
C ALA A 274 -9.97 8.38 10.76
N ALA A 275 -8.99 7.69 11.34
CA ALA A 275 -7.58 7.96 11.08
C ALA A 275 -7.16 7.42 9.70
N VAL A 276 -6.03 7.91 9.17
CA VAL A 276 -5.50 7.48 7.86
C VAL A 276 -4.07 6.97 8.01
N VAL A 277 -3.82 5.77 7.47
CA VAL A 277 -2.48 5.19 7.30
C VAL A 277 -2.26 4.92 5.82
N SER A 278 -1.15 5.37 5.25
CA SER A 278 -0.81 5.15 3.85
C SER A 278 0.48 4.33 3.74
N CYS A 279 0.45 3.26 2.94
CA CYS A 279 1.58 2.37 2.69
C CYS A 279 2.04 2.53 1.24
N LEU A 280 3.33 2.72 1.02
CA LEU A 280 3.93 2.80 -0.32
C LEU A 280 3.81 1.45 -1.04
N GLU A 281 3.29 1.48 -2.26
CA GLU A 281 3.26 0.33 -3.17
C GLU A 281 4.11 0.60 -4.43
N GLY A 282 3.53 0.61 -5.63
CA GLY A 282 4.21 0.81 -6.90
C GLY A 282 4.66 2.24 -7.21
N GLY A 283 5.18 2.40 -8.41
CA GLY A 283 5.78 3.62 -8.95
C GLY A 283 7.26 3.39 -9.32
N TYR A 284 7.56 3.36 -10.62
CA TYR A 284 8.82 2.82 -11.16
C TYR A 284 9.61 3.82 -12.01
N ASN A 285 8.98 4.93 -12.41
CA ASN A 285 9.72 6.11 -12.85
C ASN A 285 10.17 6.91 -11.63
N LEU A 286 11.45 6.91 -11.30
CA LEU A 286 11.98 7.48 -10.07
C LEU A 286 11.64 8.97 -9.89
N ALA A 287 11.68 9.75 -10.96
CA ALA A 287 11.37 11.17 -10.90
C ALA A 287 9.87 11.42 -10.68
N ALA A 288 9.00 10.68 -11.38
CA ALA A 288 7.56 10.76 -11.20
C ALA A 288 7.15 10.25 -9.81
N LEU A 289 7.76 9.15 -9.35
CA LEU A 289 7.54 8.61 -8.00
C LEU A 289 7.83 9.67 -6.92
N GLY A 290 9.00 10.31 -6.97
CA GLY A 290 9.35 11.35 -6.00
C GLY A 290 8.35 12.51 -6.00
N ARG A 291 7.98 13.03 -7.19
CA ARG A 291 7.02 14.13 -7.31
C ARG A 291 5.61 13.73 -6.83
N SER A 292 5.15 12.53 -7.18
CA SER A 292 3.82 12.03 -6.81
C SER A 292 3.71 11.73 -5.31
N VAL A 293 4.74 11.09 -4.72
CA VAL A 293 4.82 10.89 -3.26
C VAL A 293 4.83 12.23 -2.53
N ARG A 294 5.59 13.21 -3.02
CA ARG A 294 5.58 14.57 -2.44
C ARG A 294 4.18 15.16 -2.45
N ALA A 295 3.49 15.11 -3.58
CA ALA A 295 2.14 15.66 -3.71
C ALA A 295 1.12 14.95 -2.80
N HIS A 296 1.24 13.63 -2.66
CA HIS A 296 0.46 12.81 -1.74
C HIS A 296 0.70 13.19 -0.27
N VAL A 297 1.96 13.24 0.16
CA VAL A 297 2.32 13.57 1.55
C VAL A 297 1.96 15.01 1.88
N ASP A 298 2.13 15.96 0.96
CA ASP A 298 1.66 17.35 1.14
C ASP A 298 0.13 17.40 1.36
N ALA A 299 -0.65 16.53 0.69
CA ALA A 299 -2.09 16.43 0.90
C ALA A 299 -2.43 15.83 2.28
N LEU A 300 -1.70 14.78 2.71
CA LEU A 300 -1.82 14.23 4.07
C LEU A 300 -1.50 15.28 5.14
N MET A 301 -0.44 16.08 4.94
CA MET A 301 -0.05 17.15 5.87
C MET A 301 -1.13 18.24 5.97
N ARG A 302 -1.72 18.66 4.85
CA ARG A 302 -2.84 19.61 4.85
C ARG A 302 -4.06 19.06 5.59
N ALA A 303 -4.35 17.77 5.44
CA ALA A 303 -5.46 17.14 6.15
C ALA A 303 -5.22 16.97 7.65
N ALA A 304 -3.96 17.00 8.09
CA ALA A 304 -3.58 16.90 9.50
C ALA A 304 -3.78 18.20 10.30
N GLY A 305 -4.13 19.30 9.64
CA GLY A 305 -4.40 20.63 10.25
C GLY A 305 -3.14 21.44 10.42
#